data_83bb7f097c957974a9a6343adbfac8bb
#
_entry.id   83bb7f097c957974a9a6343adbfac8bb
#
_cell.length_a   1.000
_cell.length_b   1.000
_cell.length_c   1.000
_cell.angle_alpha   90.00
_cell.angle_beta   90.00
_cell.angle_gamma   90.00
#
_symmetry.space_group_name_H-M   'P 1'
#
loop_
_entity.id
_entity.type
_entity.pdbx_description
1 polymer ?
#
loop_
_entity_poly.entity_id
_entity_poly.type
_entity_poly.pdbx_seq_one_letter_code
_entity_poly.pdbx_strand_id
1 'polypeptide(L)'
;MTVQGLSFISSAPSAESTLPPLQPGCRIVVTIPAKDEEAYILPCLRALLAQRQLDGAPLDRCLYAVLVLANNCTDQTALLARRLARDEPGFQLFVVERDFPRSEARVGLARKIMMDAAALALPEEGIIATTDADTRVDEYWIAATLRAFDRGARAVGGRIVVPPSPRSGYRRTHLQDVTYRSLVSLLESMVDPDPDDPWPRHFQHYGPSLAVSRAAYLACGGMPPLAAIEDAAFGWALERIDVSFVHDPSVKVFTSDRDSERIAGVAFSSSLREWTRMATEAREPAVIGLAHALQLIKWKVALRRAYRDRRVTGLPALESLTQHLGISLDALQRTIGLAPSFGSLYLDLRNRIVNQPGFSDRTYGEAIAELRRFTRGGRGGRSSSKRPAGNDRSGARVRGTRLSAAG
;
A
#
# COMPACT_ATOMS: atom_id res chain seq x y z
N MET A 1 -4.55 17.68 11.57
CA MET A 1 -3.85 18.58 10.61
C MET A 1 -4.72 18.73 9.39
N THR A 2 -5.31 19.88 9.22
CA THR A 2 -6.17 20.23 8.09
C THR A 2 -5.32 20.45 6.85
N VAL A 3 -5.44 19.58 5.85
CA VAL A 3 -4.77 19.75 4.56
C VAL A 3 -5.66 20.64 3.69
N GLN A 4 -5.66 21.94 3.99
CA GLN A 4 -6.23 22.94 3.07
C GLN A 4 -5.12 23.40 2.12
N GLY A 5 -5.34 23.24 0.80
CA GLY A 5 -4.66 23.98 -0.24
C GLY A 5 -3.31 23.45 -0.74
N LEU A 6 -3.14 22.14 -0.90
CA LEU A 6 -2.03 21.62 -1.73
C LEU A 6 -2.43 21.71 -3.20
N SER A 7 -2.16 22.86 -3.84
CA SER A 7 -2.09 22.93 -5.29
C SER A 7 -0.80 22.24 -5.72
N PHE A 8 -0.91 21.05 -6.30
CA PHE A 8 0.22 20.33 -6.88
C PHE A 8 0.65 21.08 -8.15
N ILE A 9 1.76 21.80 -8.05
CA ILE A 9 2.42 22.36 -9.23
C ILE A 9 3.07 21.18 -9.95
N SER A 10 2.48 20.78 -11.08
CA SER A 10 3.06 19.81 -12.01
C SER A 10 4.32 20.45 -12.62
N SER A 11 5.48 20.20 -12.04
CA SER A 11 6.75 20.43 -12.70
C SER A 11 7.10 19.19 -13.51
N ALA A 12 7.25 19.34 -14.81
CA ALA A 12 7.77 18.28 -15.67
C ALA A 12 9.09 17.72 -15.10
N PRO A 13 9.38 16.39 -15.29
CA PRO A 13 10.64 15.80 -14.83
C PRO A 13 11.84 16.60 -15.36
N SER A 14 12.75 17.00 -14.48
CA SER A 14 13.96 17.71 -14.90
C SER A 14 14.92 16.76 -15.61
N ALA A 15 15.53 17.22 -16.71
CA ALA A 15 16.49 16.43 -17.50
C ALA A 15 17.77 15.98 -16.75
N GLU A 16 17.97 16.43 -15.51
CA GLU A 16 19.14 16.12 -14.69
C GLU A 16 19.12 14.74 -14.02
N SER A 17 18.07 13.95 -14.23
CA SER A 17 17.87 12.64 -13.57
C SER A 17 17.73 11.50 -14.59
N THR A 18 18.60 11.44 -15.60
CA THR A 18 18.55 10.36 -16.58
C THR A 18 19.28 9.13 -16.08
N LEU A 19 18.56 7.98 -16.01
CA LEU A 19 19.19 6.67 -15.85
C LEU A 19 19.92 6.27 -17.13
N PRO A 20 21.01 5.47 -17.03
CA PRO A 20 21.53 4.77 -18.19
C PRO A 20 20.44 3.94 -18.87
N PRO A 21 20.60 3.62 -20.17
CA PRO A 21 19.65 2.76 -20.86
C PRO A 21 19.40 1.46 -20.09
N LEU A 22 18.13 1.13 -19.87
CA LEU A 22 17.74 -0.13 -19.25
C LEU A 22 17.93 -1.28 -20.24
N GLN A 23 18.19 -2.50 -19.71
CA GLN A 23 18.25 -3.68 -20.58
C GLN A 23 16.90 -3.90 -21.29
N PRO A 24 16.92 -4.42 -22.52
CA PRO A 24 15.70 -4.81 -23.22
C PRO A 24 14.88 -5.79 -22.37
N GLY A 25 13.57 -5.54 -22.30
CA GLY A 25 12.67 -6.36 -21.47
C GLY A 25 12.53 -5.88 -20.02
N CYS A 26 13.22 -4.83 -19.59
CA CYS A 26 13.03 -4.27 -18.25
C CYS A 26 11.61 -3.71 -18.10
N ARG A 27 10.87 -4.26 -17.13
CA ARG A 27 9.48 -3.93 -16.85
C ARG A 27 9.30 -3.09 -15.58
N ILE A 28 10.24 -3.19 -14.63
CA ILE A 28 10.10 -2.55 -13.33
C ILE A 28 11.42 -1.93 -12.89
N VAL A 29 11.37 -0.68 -12.42
CA VAL A 29 12.48 -0.01 -11.75
C VAL A 29 12.14 0.13 -10.27
N VAL A 30 13.01 -0.43 -9.42
CA VAL A 30 12.90 -0.33 -7.95
C VAL A 30 13.75 0.82 -7.47
N THR A 31 13.17 1.79 -6.80
CA THR A 31 13.83 2.98 -6.27
C THR A 31 14.05 2.86 -4.77
N ILE A 32 15.29 3.16 -4.29
CA ILE A 32 15.71 3.01 -2.89
C ILE A 32 16.38 4.29 -2.42
N PRO A 33 15.68 5.19 -1.71
CA PRO A 33 16.32 6.32 -1.04
C PRO A 33 17.16 5.80 0.13
N ALA A 34 18.41 6.23 0.23
CA ALA A 34 19.31 5.82 1.28
C ALA A 34 20.01 7.02 1.91
N LYS A 35 20.04 7.08 3.25
CA LYS A 35 20.80 8.05 4.00
C LYS A 35 21.43 7.40 5.22
N ASP A 36 22.78 7.26 5.21
CA ASP A 36 23.55 6.65 6.28
C ASP A 36 23.04 5.23 6.65
N GLU A 37 22.97 4.34 5.64
CA GLU A 37 22.39 3.00 5.72
C GLU A 37 23.44 1.89 5.51
N GLU A 38 24.72 2.12 5.84
CA GLU A 38 25.82 1.16 5.62
C GLU A 38 25.55 -0.24 6.23
N ALA A 39 24.85 -0.29 7.38
CA ALA A 39 24.52 -1.56 8.02
C ALA A 39 23.39 -2.34 7.32
N TYR A 40 22.56 -1.68 6.49
CA TYR A 40 21.33 -2.26 5.96
C TYR A 40 21.28 -2.35 4.44
N ILE A 41 22.03 -1.50 3.75
CA ILE A 41 21.97 -1.43 2.28
C ILE A 41 22.33 -2.77 1.59
N LEU A 42 23.34 -3.50 2.07
CA LEU A 42 23.71 -4.79 1.48
C LEU A 42 22.64 -5.88 1.70
N PRO A 43 22.07 -6.08 2.91
CA PRO A 43 20.93 -6.96 3.11
C PRO A 43 19.72 -6.62 2.21
N CYS A 44 19.41 -5.35 2.01
CA CYS A 44 18.35 -4.87 1.12
C CYS A 44 18.63 -5.26 -0.34
N LEU A 45 19.81 -4.89 -0.86
CA LEU A 45 20.20 -5.16 -2.25
C LEU A 45 20.35 -6.66 -2.55
N ARG A 46 20.86 -7.44 -1.61
CA ARG A 46 20.96 -8.91 -1.77
C ARG A 46 19.59 -9.57 -1.83
N ALA A 47 18.58 -9.07 -1.11
CA ALA A 47 17.21 -9.56 -1.22
C ALA A 47 16.62 -9.29 -2.62
N LEU A 48 16.96 -8.15 -3.24
CA LEU A 48 16.59 -7.84 -4.63
C LEU A 48 17.37 -8.67 -5.64
N LEU A 49 18.65 -8.95 -5.39
CA LEU A 49 19.47 -9.80 -6.25
C LEU A 49 18.97 -11.26 -6.27
N ALA A 50 18.40 -11.74 -5.17
CA ALA A 50 17.95 -13.12 -4.96
C ALA A 50 16.48 -13.37 -5.36
N GLN A 51 15.88 -12.50 -6.18
CA GLN A 51 14.47 -12.62 -6.57
C GLN A 51 14.21 -13.89 -7.39
N ARG A 52 13.01 -14.45 -7.19
CA ARG A 52 12.52 -15.68 -7.81
C ARG A 52 11.20 -15.47 -8.54
N GLN A 53 10.95 -16.33 -9.51
CA GLN A 53 9.63 -16.53 -10.11
C GLN A 53 8.72 -17.25 -9.11
N LEU A 54 7.39 -17.19 -9.32
CA LEU A 54 6.42 -17.81 -8.40
C LEU A 54 6.49 -19.34 -8.33
N ASP A 55 7.13 -19.97 -9.30
CA ASP A 55 7.42 -21.41 -9.32
C ASP A 55 8.73 -21.78 -8.60
N GLY A 56 9.47 -20.77 -8.08
CA GLY A 56 10.73 -20.94 -7.36
C GLY A 56 11.99 -20.87 -8.23
N ALA A 57 11.88 -20.77 -9.56
CA ALA A 57 13.03 -20.56 -10.43
C ALA A 57 13.63 -19.14 -10.20
N PRO A 58 14.93 -18.93 -10.48
CA PRO A 58 15.50 -17.58 -10.44
C PRO A 58 14.73 -16.62 -11.37
N LEU A 59 14.47 -15.40 -10.90
CA LEU A 59 13.85 -14.37 -11.74
C LEU A 59 14.88 -13.86 -12.76
N ASP A 60 14.44 -13.66 -13.99
CA ASP A 60 15.28 -13.05 -15.04
C ASP A 60 15.64 -11.61 -14.62
N ARG A 61 16.93 -11.34 -14.47
CA ARG A 61 17.46 -10.03 -14.06
C ARG A 61 17.25 -8.94 -15.11
N CYS A 62 16.95 -9.30 -16.35
CA CYS A 62 16.58 -8.33 -17.39
C CYS A 62 15.23 -7.66 -17.11
N LEU A 63 14.32 -8.31 -16.36
CA LEU A 63 12.99 -7.80 -16.08
C LEU A 63 12.97 -6.58 -15.15
N TYR A 64 14.03 -6.34 -14.38
CA TYR A 64 14.05 -5.26 -13.41
C TYR A 64 15.40 -4.57 -13.27
N ALA A 65 15.34 -3.32 -12.85
CA ALA A 65 16.50 -2.54 -12.48
C ALA A 65 16.30 -1.96 -11.07
N VAL A 66 17.39 -1.65 -10.39
CA VAL A 66 17.40 -1.03 -9.07
C VAL A 66 18.17 0.29 -9.14
N LEU A 67 17.55 1.35 -8.63
CA LEU A 67 18.14 2.68 -8.49
C LEU A 67 18.28 3.01 -7.00
N VAL A 68 19.51 3.16 -6.55
CA VAL A 68 19.84 3.67 -5.21
C VAL A 68 20.22 5.15 -5.30
N LEU A 69 19.58 5.99 -4.52
CA LEU A 69 19.98 7.37 -4.31
C LEU A 69 20.55 7.51 -2.89
N ALA A 70 21.88 7.59 -2.79
CA ALA A 70 22.56 7.92 -1.54
C ALA A 70 22.53 9.45 -1.37
N ASN A 71 21.59 9.93 -0.56
CA ASN A 71 21.38 11.36 -0.34
C ASN A 71 22.02 11.85 0.96
N ASN A 72 22.95 12.78 0.87
CA ASN A 72 23.65 13.35 2.02
C ASN A 72 24.25 12.28 2.94
N CYS A 73 24.78 11.18 2.38
CA CYS A 73 25.43 10.12 3.15
C CYS A 73 26.81 10.56 3.61
N THR A 74 27.15 10.25 4.86
CA THR A 74 28.45 10.48 5.47
C THR A 74 29.19 9.16 5.79
N ASP A 75 28.52 8.03 5.60
CA ASP A 75 29.02 6.68 5.82
C ASP A 75 29.38 5.94 4.52
N GLN A 76 29.56 4.63 4.57
CA GLN A 76 29.95 3.81 3.42
C GLN A 76 28.76 3.32 2.56
N THR A 77 27.56 3.83 2.75
CA THR A 77 26.35 3.36 2.03
C THR A 77 26.55 3.27 0.51
N ALA A 78 26.95 4.37 -0.13
CA ALA A 78 27.16 4.42 -1.58
C ALA A 78 28.30 3.51 -2.05
N LEU A 79 29.41 3.48 -1.30
CA LEU A 79 30.56 2.63 -1.60
C LEU A 79 30.19 1.15 -1.58
N LEU A 80 29.43 0.70 -0.60
CA LEU A 80 28.97 -0.69 -0.47
C LEU A 80 28.02 -1.07 -1.62
N ALA A 81 27.07 -0.20 -1.97
CA ALA A 81 26.17 -0.42 -3.10
C ALA A 81 26.93 -0.51 -4.44
N ARG A 82 27.91 0.39 -4.68
CA ARG A 82 28.75 0.36 -5.89
C ARG A 82 29.65 -0.87 -5.97
N ARG A 83 30.15 -1.37 -4.83
CA ARG A 83 30.91 -2.62 -4.81
C ARG A 83 30.03 -3.78 -5.28
N LEU A 84 28.82 -3.92 -4.75
CA LEU A 84 27.88 -4.95 -5.16
C LEU A 84 27.53 -4.84 -6.66
N ALA A 85 27.33 -3.63 -7.19
CA ALA A 85 27.06 -3.42 -8.62
C ALA A 85 28.22 -3.89 -9.52
N ARG A 86 29.47 -3.72 -9.07
CA ARG A 86 30.66 -4.22 -9.80
C ARG A 86 30.85 -5.73 -9.69
N ASP A 87 30.57 -6.30 -8.51
CA ASP A 87 30.73 -7.72 -8.24
C ASP A 87 29.63 -8.55 -8.92
N GLU A 88 28.49 -7.95 -9.25
CA GLU A 88 27.31 -8.56 -9.89
C GLU A 88 26.92 -7.84 -11.19
N PRO A 89 27.74 -7.92 -12.26
CA PRO A 89 27.52 -7.11 -13.47
C PRO A 89 26.23 -7.46 -14.23
N GLY A 90 25.62 -8.62 -13.98
CA GLY A 90 24.30 -8.99 -14.52
C GLY A 90 23.13 -8.40 -13.73
N PHE A 91 23.38 -7.70 -12.62
CA PHE A 91 22.36 -7.02 -11.82
C PHE A 91 22.30 -5.55 -12.21
N GLN A 92 21.20 -5.10 -12.81
CA GLN A 92 21.02 -3.71 -13.21
C GLN A 92 20.88 -2.80 -11.98
N LEU A 93 21.99 -2.55 -11.28
CA LEU A 93 22.05 -1.71 -10.09
C LEU A 93 22.73 -0.37 -10.41
N PHE A 94 21.96 0.70 -10.34
CA PHE A 94 22.44 2.07 -10.52
C PHE A 94 22.54 2.76 -9.15
N VAL A 95 23.69 3.41 -8.89
CA VAL A 95 23.96 4.10 -7.64
C VAL A 95 24.31 5.54 -7.92
N VAL A 96 23.46 6.44 -7.46
CA VAL A 96 23.63 7.90 -7.57
C VAL A 96 23.91 8.46 -6.17
N GLU A 97 24.91 9.32 -6.06
CA GLU A 97 25.14 10.12 -4.85
C GLU A 97 24.71 11.56 -5.13
N ARG A 98 24.02 12.15 -4.17
CA ARG A 98 23.60 13.54 -4.28
C ARG A 98 23.53 14.19 -2.90
N ASP A 99 24.13 15.39 -2.82
CA ASP A 99 23.99 16.24 -1.64
C ASP A 99 22.92 17.30 -1.91
N PHE A 100 21.90 17.33 -1.08
CA PHE A 100 20.87 18.36 -1.09
C PHE A 100 21.15 19.39 0.00
N PRO A 101 20.81 20.66 -0.21
CA PRO A 101 20.75 21.65 0.87
C PRO A 101 19.88 21.11 2.03
N ARG A 102 20.21 21.46 3.27
CA ARG A 102 19.47 21.00 4.46
C ARG A 102 17.96 21.24 4.40
N SER A 103 17.53 22.31 3.74
CA SER A 103 16.13 22.65 3.51
C SER A 103 15.42 21.68 2.56
N GLU A 104 16.17 20.97 1.71
CA GLU A 104 15.67 20.07 0.66
C GLU A 104 16.00 18.60 0.93
N ALA A 105 16.86 18.29 1.88
CA ALA A 105 17.26 16.92 2.26
C ALA A 105 16.08 16.17 2.91
N ARG A 106 15.07 15.82 2.12
CA ARG A 106 13.81 15.18 2.52
C ARG A 106 13.60 13.89 1.74
N VAL A 107 13.06 12.88 2.41
CA VAL A 107 12.79 11.58 1.79
C VAL A 107 11.83 11.70 0.59
N GLY A 108 10.80 12.53 0.68
CA GLY A 108 9.85 12.74 -0.43
C GLY A 108 10.51 13.36 -1.67
N LEU A 109 11.47 14.25 -1.51
CA LEU A 109 12.23 14.80 -2.66
C LEU A 109 13.13 13.71 -3.28
N ALA A 110 13.83 12.93 -2.45
CA ALA A 110 14.65 11.81 -2.93
C ALA A 110 13.81 10.81 -3.71
N ARG A 111 12.65 10.36 -3.16
CA ARG A 111 11.71 9.48 -3.86
C ARG A 111 11.21 10.08 -5.17
N LYS A 112 10.80 11.37 -5.15
CA LYS A 112 10.34 12.05 -6.36
C LYS A 112 11.39 11.99 -7.46
N ILE A 113 12.62 12.42 -7.19
CA ILE A 113 13.71 12.44 -8.18
C ILE A 113 13.94 11.04 -8.78
N MET A 114 13.96 10.02 -7.94
CA MET A 114 14.21 8.65 -8.39
C MET A 114 13.04 8.09 -9.19
N MET A 115 11.80 8.32 -8.75
CA MET A 115 10.61 7.84 -9.44
C MET A 115 10.40 8.60 -10.76
N ASP A 116 10.72 9.89 -10.82
CA ASP A 116 10.73 10.67 -12.05
C ASP A 116 11.77 10.12 -13.05
N ALA A 117 12.99 9.81 -12.58
CA ALA A 117 14.03 9.18 -13.40
C ALA A 117 13.61 7.80 -13.92
N ALA A 118 12.98 7.00 -13.06
CA ALA A 118 12.42 5.71 -13.46
C ALA A 118 11.30 5.86 -14.50
N ALA A 119 10.41 6.86 -14.33
CA ALA A 119 9.34 7.14 -15.29
C ALA A 119 9.85 7.55 -16.66
N LEU A 120 10.99 8.27 -16.73
CA LEU A 120 11.62 8.65 -17.98
C LEU A 120 12.30 7.48 -18.70
N ALA A 121 12.92 6.56 -17.94
CA ALA A 121 13.69 5.43 -18.48
C ALA A 121 12.81 4.24 -18.89
N LEU A 122 11.67 4.05 -18.24
CA LEU A 122 10.77 2.91 -18.46
C LEU A 122 9.92 3.07 -19.74
N PRO A 123 9.56 1.96 -20.40
CA PRO A 123 8.56 1.97 -21.47
C PRO A 123 7.18 2.39 -20.95
N GLU A 124 6.20 2.55 -21.83
CA GLU A 124 4.85 3.02 -21.48
C GLU A 124 4.16 2.11 -20.46
N GLU A 125 4.30 0.81 -20.58
CA GLU A 125 3.75 -0.21 -19.67
C GLU A 125 4.65 -0.45 -18.44
N GLY A 126 5.68 0.35 -18.25
CA GLY A 126 6.65 0.21 -17.17
C GLY A 126 6.05 0.43 -15.80
N ILE A 127 6.69 -0.15 -14.79
CA ILE A 127 6.29 -0.10 -13.39
C ILE A 127 7.39 0.57 -12.59
N ILE A 128 7.00 1.52 -11.75
CA ILE A 128 7.87 2.18 -10.79
C ILE A 128 7.56 1.60 -9.43
N ALA A 129 8.56 0.99 -8.78
CA ALA A 129 8.42 0.49 -7.42
C ALA A 129 9.35 1.25 -6.47
N THR A 130 9.03 1.25 -5.19
CA THR A 130 9.88 1.82 -4.15
C THR A 130 9.95 0.91 -2.93
N THR A 131 11.13 0.84 -2.31
CA THR A 131 11.36 0.22 -1.02
C THR A 131 12.37 1.05 -0.22
N ASP A 132 12.53 0.76 1.07
CA ASP A 132 13.47 1.48 1.93
C ASP A 132 14.81 0.73 2.02
N ALA A 133 15.90 1.45 2.26
CA ALA A 133 17.25 0.87 2.34
C ALA A 133 17.44 -0.09 3.52
N ASP A 134 16.59 0.00 4.56
CA ASP A 134 16.56 -0.89 5.73
C ASP A 134 15.49 -1.99 5.62
N THR A 135 14.90 -2.15 4.44
CA THR A 135 13.84 -3.12 4.16
C THR A 135 14.38 -4.27 3.30
N ARG A 136 14.01 -5.50 3.64
CA ARG A 136 14.28 -6.69 2.85
C ARG A 136 13.00 -7.14 2.17
N VAL A 137 12.99 -7.16 0.85
CA VAL A 137 11.86 -7.69 0.08
C VAL A 137 11.83 -9.23 0.19
N ASP A 138 10.63 -9.81 0.13
CA ASP A 138 10.45 -11.27 0.01
C ASP A 138 11.04 -11.77 -1.32
N GLU A 139 11.45 -13.02 -1.38
CA GLU A 139 12.06 -13.60 -2.58
C GLU A 139 11.14 -13.62 -3.81
N TYR A 140 9.84 -13.48 -3.63
CA TYR A 140 8.82 -13.42 -4.69
C TYR A 140 8.26 -12.01 -4.91
N TRP A 141 8.81 -11.00 -4.27
CA TRP A 141 8.23 -9.65 -4.23
C TRP A 141 8.06 -9.04 -5.63
N ILE A 142 9.09 -9.13 -6.50
CA ILE A 142 9.02 -8.61 -7.88
C ILE A 142 8.04 -9.44 -8.70
N ALA A 143 8.12 -10.76 -8.65
CA ALA A 143 7.25 -11.64 -9.42
C ALA A 143 5.76 -11.48 -9.01
N ALA A 144 5.48 -11.34 -7.71
CA ALA A 144 4.13 -11.09 -7.21
C ALA A 144 3.62 -9.71 -7.63
N THR A 145 4.48 -8.69 -7.62
CA THR A 145 4.16 -7.35 -8.12
C THR A 145 3.83 -7.39 -9.61
N LEU A 146 4.71 -7.96 -10.44
CA LEU A 146 4.47 -8.09 -11.88
C LEU A 146 3.16 -8.82 -12.17
N ARG A 147 2.88 -9.92 -11.46
CA ARG A 147 1.61 -10.65 -11.57
C ARG A 147 0.38 -9.76 -11.28
N ALA A 148 0.46 -8.88 -10.28
CA ALA A 148 -0.64 -7.98 -9.99
C ALA A 148 -0.89 -7.00 -11.15
N PHE A 149 0.16 -6.43 -11.75
CA PHE A 149 0.06 -5.57 -12.92
C PHE A 149 -0.42 -6.33 -14.17
N ASP A 150 0.01 -7.57 -14.38
CA ASP A 150 -0.48 -8.44 -15.48
C ASP A 150 -2.00 -8.73 -15.35
N ARG A 151 -2.55 -8.60 -14.14
CA ARG A 151 -4.00 -8.71 -13.86
C ARG A 151 -4.75 -7.38 -13.93
N GLY A 152 -4.09 -6.31 -14.32
CA GLY A 152 -4.70 -5.00 -14.52
C GLY A 152 -4.52 -4.01 -13.36
N ALA A 153 -3.74 -4.34 -12.33
CA ALA A 153 -3.43 -3.37 -11.27
C ALA A 153 -2.75 -2.13 -11.87
N ARG A 154 -3.11 -0.96 -11.36
CA ARG A 154 -2.46 0.32 -11.69
C ARG A 154 -1.57 0.83 -10.56
N ALA A 155 -1.84 0.38 -9.34
CA ALA A 155 -1.01 0.58 -8.16
C ALA A 155 -1.09 -0.66 -7.25
N VAL A 156 0.02 -0.99 -6.58
CA VAL A 156 0.12 -2.14 -5.68
C VAL A 156 0.76 -1.69 -4.38
N GLY A 157 0.07 -1.93 -3.26
CA GLY A 157 0.62 -1.84 -1.94
C GLY A 157 1.10 -3.20 -1.46
N GLY A 158 2.30 -3.29 -0.89
CA GLY A 158 2.81 -4.54 -0.35
C GLY A 158 2.60 -4.66 1.16
N ARG A 159 2.48 -5.89 1.63
CA ARG A 159 2.37 -6.21 3.05
C ARG A 159 3.71 -5.97 3.75
N ILE A 160 3.71 -5.05 4.69
CA ILE A 160 4.89 -4.68 5.49
C ILE A 160 4.86 -5.45 6.80
N VAL A 161 5.87 -6.26 7.03
CA VAL A 161 6.06 -7.05 8.24
C VAL A 161 7.20 -6.45 9.05
N VAL A 162 6.91 -6.09 10.29
CA VAL A 162 7.92 -5.65 11.27
C VAL A 162 8.27 -6.86 12.12
N PRO A 163 9.51 -7.38 12.04
CA PRO A 163 9.93 -8.51 12.87
C PRO A 163 9.81 -8.17 14.36
N PRO A 164 9.56 -9.17 15.22
CA PRO A 164 9.51 -8.94 16.65
C PRO A 164 10.87 -8.52 17.19
N SER A 165 10.94 -7.35 17.86
CA SER A 165 12.10 -6.92 18.63
C SER A 165 11.82 -7.06 20.12
N PRO A 166 12.74 -7.62 20.93
CA PRO A 166 12.59 -7.72 22.38
C PRO A 166 12.51 -6.37 23.11
N ARG A 167 12.95 -5.30 22.45
CA ARG A 167 13.08 -3.94 23.04
C ARG A 167 11.90 -3.02 22.77
N SER A 168 10.88 -3.48 22.01
CA SER A 168 9.82 -2.58 21.54
C SER A 168 8.67 -2.46 22.56
N GLY A 169 8.65 -1.38 23.34
CA GLY A 169 7.49 -1.01 24.17
C GLY A 169 6.19 -0.77 23.38
N TYR A 170 6.31 -0.46 22.10
CA TYR A 170 5.18 -0.17 21.18
C TYR A 170 4.48 -1.42 20.64
N ARG A 171 5.04 -2.63 20.79
CA ARG A 171 4.58 -3.86 20.12
C ARG A 171 3.09 -4.15 20.30
N ARG A 172 2.58 -3.98 21.52
CA ARG A 172 1.17 -4.22 21.82
C ARG A 172 0.27 -3.28 21.00
N THR A 173 0.56 -1.99 21.03
CA THR A 173 -0.22 -0.96 20.31
C THR A 173 -0.12 -1.16 18.79
N HIS A 174 1.07 -1.48 18.28
CA HIS A 174 1.26 -1.82 16.86
C HIS A 174 0.41 -3.03 16.43
N LEU A 175 0.41 -4.12 17.22
CA LEU A 175 -0.40 -5.30 16.91
C LEU A 175 -1.91 -5.02 17.01
N GLN A 176 -2.33 -4.13 17.91
CA GLN A 176 -3.71 -3.66 17.99
C GLN A 176 -4.08 -2.86 16.74
N ASP A 177 -3.24 -1.89 16.31
CA ASP A 177 -3.46 -1.11 15.09
C ASP A 177 -3.56 -2.00 13.84
N VAL A 178 -2.59 -2.91 13.64
CA VAL A 178 -2.60 -3.85 12.51
C VAL A 178 -3.85 -4.75 12.54
N THR A 179 -4.24 -5.24 13.71
CA THR A 179 -5.43 -6.08 13.87
C THR A 179 -6.70 -5.28 13.54
N TYR A 180 -6.83 -4.07 14.07
CA TYR A 180 -7.96 -3.20 13.83
C TYR A 180 -8.12 -2.88 12.33
N ARG A 181 -7.05 -2.39 11.68
CA ARG A 181 -7.07 -2.05 10.24
C ARG A 181 -7.35 -3.27 9.34
N SER A 182 -6.82 -4.44 9.70
CA SER A 182 -7.12 -5.69 8.98
C SER A 182 -8.59 -6.08 9.09
N LEU A 183 -9.20 -5.88 10.26
CA LEU A 183 -10.63 -6.13 10.45
C LEU A 183 -11.51 -5.10 9.74
N VAL A 184 -11.10 -3.84 9.68
CA VAL A 184 -11.78 -2.81 8.87
C VAL A 184 -11.71 -3.17 7.38
N SER A 185 -10.53 -3.56 6.87
CA SER A 185 -10.37 -4.02 5.49
C SER A 185 -11.24 -5.25 5.18
N LEU A 186 -11.35 -6.19 6.13
CA LEU A 186 -12.28 -7.33 6.00
C LEU A 186 -13.73 -6.87 5.98
N LEU A 187 -14.13 -5.96 6.88
CA LEU A 187 -15.48 -5.39 6.91
C LEU A 187 -15.84 -4.74 5.58
N GLU A 188 -14.94 -3.90 5.04
CA GLU A 188 -15.12 -3.26 3.73
C GLU A 188 -15.32 -4.31 2.63
N SER A 189 -14.49 -5.36 2.58
CA SER A 189 -14.61 -6.41 1.57
C SER A 189 -15.90 -7.25 1.69
N MET A 190 -16.51 -7.30 2.88
CA MET A 190 -17.79 -7.98 3.10
C MET A 190 -19.00 -7.13 2.71
N VAL A 191 -18.94 -5.82 2.91
CA VAL A 191 -20.06 -4.88 2.76
C VAL A 191 -20.04 -4.17 1.39
N ASP A 192 -18.87 -3.80 0.90
CA ASP A 192 -18.63 -3.12 -0.39
C ASP A 192 -17.43 -3.79 -1.08
N PRO A 193 -17.62 -5.02 -1.61
CA PRO A 193 -16.54 -5.76 -2.26
C PRO A 193 -16.03 -5.03 -3.49
N ASP A 194 -14.70 -4.90 -3.58
CA ASP A 194 -14.00 -4.34 -4.71
C ASP A 194 -13.48 -5.48 -5.60
N PRO A 195 -13.92 -5.59 -6.86
CA PRO A 195 -13.45 -6.62 -7.77
C PRO A 195 -11.96 -6.48 -8.14
N ASP A 196 -11.43 -5.25 -8.10
CA ASP A 196 -10.05 -4.97 -8.44
C ASP A 196 -9.10 -5.22 -7.26
N ASP A 197 -9.61 -5.18 -6.01
CA ASP A 197 -8.86 -5.49 -4.78
C ASP A 197 -9.63 -6.49 -3.89
N PRO A 198 -9.81 -7.75 -4.38
CA PRO A 198 -10.64 -8.75 -3.72
C PRO A 198 -10.02 -9.29 -2.44
N TRP A 199 -10.85 -9.83 -1.55
CA TRP A 199 -10.36 -10.59 -0.41
C TRP A 199 -9.79 -11.97 -0.84
N PRO A 200 -8.64 -12.43 -0.25
CA PRO A 200 -7.91 -11.87 0.91
C PRO A 200 -6.97 -10.73 0.53
N ARG A 201 -7.05 -9.62 1.31
CA ARG A 201 -6.21 -8.45 1.14
C ARG A 201 -5.72 -7.91 2.48
N HIS A 202 -4.68 -7.08 2.45
CA HIS A 202 -4.26 -6.24 3.57
C HIS A 202 -4.68 -4.77 3.35
N PHE A 203 -4.15 -3.83 4.15
CA PHE A 203 -4.53 -2.40 4.10
C PHE A 203 -3.32 -1.48 3.84
N GLN A 204 -2.11 -2.04 3.68
CA GLN A 204 -0.87 -1.26 3.66
C GLN A 204 -0.47 -0.88 2.24
N HIS A 205 -0.14 0.39 2.03
CA HIS A 205 0.43 0.96 0.80
C HIS A 205 1.37 2.11 1.18
N TYR A 206 2.47 1.77 1.88
CA TYR A 206 3.45 2.72 2.41
C TYR A 206 4.81 2.58 1.73
N GLY A 207 5.68 3.57 1.94
CA GLY A 207 6.99 3.69 1.31
C GLY A 207 7.84 2.42 1.22
N PRO A 208 7.90 1.54 2.24
CA PRO A 208 8.68 0.32 2.17
C PRO A 208 8.23 -0.69 1.09
N SER A 209 6.98 -0.62 0.63
CA SER A 209 6.50 -1.52 -0.44
C SER A 209 5.34 -0.90 -1.19
N LEU A 210 5.65 -0.18 -2.26
CA LEU A 210 4.68 0.49 -3.10
C LEU A 210 5.13 0.39 -4.55
N ALA A 211 4.21 0.08 -5.48
CA ALA A 211 4.46 0.09 -6.90
C ALA A 211 3.31 0.75 -7.66
N VAL A 212 3.61 1.41 -8.77
CA VAL A 212 2.65 2.14 -9.60
C VAL A 212 3.02 2.01 -11.06
N SER A 213 2.03 1.93 -11.96
CA SER A 213 2.28 2.01 -13.40
C SER A 213 2.82 3.39 -13.77
N ARG A 214 3.74 3.45 -14.73
CA ARG A 214 4.26 4.71 -15.26
C ARG A 214 3.15 5.67 -15.65
N ALA A 215 2.12 5.16 -16.31
CA ALA A 215 0.97 5.98 -16.74
C ALA A 215 0.23 6.59 -15.54
N ALA A 216 -0.07 5.83 -14.48
CA ALA A 216 -0.73 6.33 -13.28
C ALA A 216 0.16 7.31 -12.49
N TYR A 217 1.47 7.04 -12.42
CA TYR A 217 2.45 7.94 -11.80
C TYR A 217 2.44 9.33 -12.45
N LEU A 218 2.52 9.36 -13.78
CA LEU A 218 2.50 10.61 -14.53
C LEU A 218 1.15 11.33 -14.44
N ALA A 219 0.04 10.58 -14.52
CA ALA A 219 -1.31 11.13 -14.45
C ALA A 219 -1.65 11.76 -13.10
N CYS A 220 -1.12 11.25 -11.99
CA CYS A 220 -1.35 11.82 -10.66
C CYS A 220 -0.41 13.00 -10.31
N GLY A 221 0.55 13.34 -11.19
CA GLY A 221 1.54 14.42 -10.99
C GLY A 221 2.80 13.96 -10.24
N GLY A 222 3.01 12.66 -10.08
CA GLY A 222 4.19 12.08 -9.46
C GLY A 222 4.20 12.08 -7.92
N MET A 223 5.33 11.70 -7.34
CA MET A 223 5.52 11.65 -5.89
C MET A 223 5.59 13.08 -5.31
N PRO A 224 4.76 13.40 -4.28
CA PRO A 224 4.83 14.70 -3.60
C PRO A 224 6.16 14.86 -2.85
N PRO A 225 6.90 15.97 -3.02
CA PRO A 225 8.20 16.19 -2.38
C PRO A 225 8.06 16.66 -0.93
N LEU A 226 7.30 15.93 -0.12
CA LEU A 226 7.04 16.28 1.28
C LEU A 226 8.15 15.79 2.21
N ALA A 227 8.29 16.43 3.36
CA ALA A 227 9.26 16.03 4.38
C ALA A 227 8.83 14.76 5.13
N ALA A 228 7.53 14.52 5.21
CA ALA A 228 6.92 13.39 5.87
C ALA A 228 5.57 13.07 5.21
N ILE A 229 5.08 11.85 5.40
CA ILE A 229 3.79 11.37 4.84
C ILE A 229 3.69 11.48 3.30
N GLU A 230 4.82 11.51 2.61
CA GLU A 230 4.88 11.61 1.15
C GLU A 230 4.19 10.42 0.47
N ASP A 231 4.31 9.23 1.06
CA ASP A 231 3.66 7.99 0.61
C ASP A 231 2.13 8.04 0.78
N ALA A 232 1.65 8.53 1.92
CA ALA A 232 0.22 8.76 2.12
C ALA A 232 -0.33 9.83 1.17
N ALA A 233 0.40 10.94 0.99
CA ALA A 233 0.03 12.00 0.06
C ALA A 233 0.02 11.51 -1.40
N PHE A 234 0.96 10.63 -1.76
CA PHE A 234 0.99 9.97 -3.06
C PHE A 234 -0.23 9.04 -3.24
N GLY A 235 -0.59 8.27 -2.21
CA GLY A 235 -1.80 7.48 -2.21
C GLY A 235 -3.06 8.32 -2.45
N TRP A 236 -3.17 9.47 -1.81
CA TRP A 236 -4.28 10.41 -2.05
C TRP A 236 -4.26 11.01 -3.46
N ALA A 237 -3.08 11.28 -4.02
CA ALA A 237 -2.97 11.76 -5.40
C ALA A 237 -3.46 10.73 -6.41
N LEU A 238 -3.15 9.44 -6.20
CA LEU A 238 -3.67 8.33 -7.00
C LEU A 238 -5.18 8.16 -6.82
N GLU A 239 -5.68 8.18 -5.58
CA GLU A 239 -7.12 8.08 -5.31
C GLU A 239 -7.90 9.22 -5.98
N ARG A 240 -7.35 10.45 -6.03
CA ARG A 240 -7.98 11.60 -6.71
C ARG A 240 -8.18 11.40 -8.21
N ILE A 241 -7.48 10.48 -8.83
CA ILE A 241 -7.65 10.14 -10.26
C ILE A 241 -8.27 8.74 -10.45
N ASP A 242 -8.99 8.25 -9.44
CA ASP A 242 -9.63 6.94 -9.43
C ASP A 242 -8.66 5.77 -9.69
N VAL A 243 -7.44 5.85 -9.13
CA VAL A 243 -6.48 4.76 -9.09
C VAL A 243 -6.45 4.17 -7.70
N SER A 244 -7.00 2.97 -7.55
CA SER A 244 -6.98 2.21 -6.30
C SER A 244 -5.72 1.35 -6.22
N PHE A 245 -5.28 1.06 -4.99
CA PHE A 245 -4.25 0.07 -4.72
C PHE A 245 -4.84 -1.34 -4.69
N VAL A 246 -4.12 -2.28 -5.29
CA VAL A 246 -4.28 -3.71 -5.04
C VAL A 246 -3.40 -4.11 -3.86
N HIS A 247 -3.97 -4.79 -2.87
CA HIS A 247 -3.29 -5.20 -1.65
C HIS A 247 -3.07 -6.73 -1.62
N ASP A 248 -2.27 -7.25 -2.59
CA ASP A 248 -1.97 -8.68 -2.68
C ASP A 248 -1.06 -9.11 -1.51
N PRO A 249 -1.51 -10.04 -0.63
CA PRO A 249 -0.70 -10.51 0.51
C PRO A 249 0.61 -11.20 0.15
N SER A 250 0.80 -11.61 -1.11
CA SER A 250 2.04 -12.21 -1.59
C SER A 250 3.11 -11.18 -1.92
N VAL A 251 2.74 -9.91 -2.15
CA VAL A 251 3.68 -8.79 -2.25
C VAL A 251 4.07 -8.39 -0.83
N LYS A 252 5.21 -8.86 -0.35
CA LYS A 252 5.58 -8.77 1.06
C LYS A 252 7.00 -8.28 1.27
N VAL A 253 7.20 -7.48 2.31
CA VAL A 253 8.52 -6.99 2.73
C VAL A 253 8.69 -7.11 4.25
N PHE A 254 9.95 -7.12 4.71
CA PHE A 254 10.36 -7.13 6.09
C PHE A 254 11.18 -5.87 6.37
N THR A 255 10.64 -4.93 7.12
CA THR A 255 11.31 -3.67 7.46
C THR A 255 11.85 -3.67 8.88
N SER A 256 12.83 -2.80 9.15
CA SER A 256 13.39 -2.66 10.49
C SER A 256 12.41 -1.95 11.43
N ASP A 257 12.55 -2.24 12.73
CA ASP A 257 11.81 -1.57 13.81
C ASP A 257 12.64 -0.46 14.49
N ARG A 258 13.74 -0.03 13.86
CA ARG A 258 14.59 0.97 14.49
C ARG A 258 13.90 2.34 14.56
N ASP A 259 13.97 2.93 15.74
CA ASP A 259 13.65 4.32 15.96
C ASP A 259 14.84 5.16 15.46
N SER A 260 14.85 5.49 14.16
CA SER A 260 15.90 6.34 13.63
C SER A 260 15.60 7.79 13.99
N GLU A 261 16.29 8.32 14.99
CA GLU A 261 16.34 9.76 15.26
C GLU A 261 16.82 10.59 14.05
N ARG A 262 17.36 9.91 13.04
CA ARG A 262 18.01 10.49 11.86
C ARG A 262 17.08 11.20 10.89
N ILE A 263 15.80 10.82 10.87
CA ILE A 263 14.81 11.43 9.98
C ILE A 263 13.65 11.93 10.84
N ALA A 264 13.78 13.16 11.33
CA ALA A 264 12.69 13.87 11.99
C ALA A 264 11.52 13.97 11.00
N GLY A 265 10.40 13.32 11.32
CA GLY A 265 9.16 13.43 10.54
C GLY A 265 8.80 12.28 9.62
N VAL A 266 9.55 11.15 9.59
CA VAL A 266 9.11 9.94 8.86
C VAL A 266 7.86 9.37 9.52
N ALA A 267 6.81 9.14 8.75
CA ALA A 267 5.49 8.72 9.26
C ALA A 267 5.55 7.45 10.11
N PHE A 268 6.38 6.47 9.75
CA PHE A 268 6.52 5.22 10.52
C PHE A 268 7.28 5.44 11.83
N SER A 269 8.39 6.18 11.83
CA SER A 269 9.14 6.48 13.07
C SER A 269 8.35 7.37 14.02
N SER A 270 7.55 8.31 13.50
CA SER A 270 6.62 9.09 14.32
C SER A 270 5.49 8.24 14.89
N SER A 271 4.98 7.26 14.13
CA SER A 271 4.02 6.28 14.62
C SER A 271 4.63 5.37 15.70
N LEU A 272 5.86 4.92 15.52
CA LEU A 272 6.59 4.14 16.54
C LEU A 272 6.79 4.92 17.85
N ARG A 273 7.18 6.19 17.77
CA ARG A 273 7.31 7.07 18.95
C ARG A 273 5.97 7.32 19.61
N GLU A 274 4.93 7.60 18.83
CA GLU A 274 3.60 7.81 19.36
C GLU A 274 3.05 6.53 20.01
N TRP A 275 3.22 5.36 19.42
CA TRP A 275 2.83 4.08 20.01
C TRP A 275 3.64 3.77 21.28
N THR A 276 4.94 4.10 21.32
CA THR A 276 5.77 3.97 22.53
C THR A 276 5.28 4.91 23.61
N ARG A 277 5.01 6.18 23.28
CA ARG A 277 4.45 7.16 24.20
C ARG A 277 3.10 6.72 24.76
N MET A 278 2.20 6.27 23.90
CA MET A 278 0.88 5.75 24.30
C MET A 278 1.01 4.54 25.22
N ALA A 279 1.93 3.63 24.94
CA ALA A 279 2.18 2.47 25.79
C ALA A 279 2.72 2.89 27.18
N THR A 280 3.59 3.91 27.24
CA THR A 280 4.15 4.44 28.48
C THR A 280 3.11 5.22 29.31
N GLU A 281 2.25 5.99 28.62
CA GLU A 281 1.19 6.80 29.25
C GLU A 281 -0.08 5.97 29.54
N ALA A 282 -0.11 4.67 29.22
CA ALA A 282 -1.29 3.79 29.29
C ALA A 282 -2.51 4.38 28.54
N ARG A 283 -2.27 5.18 27.50
CA ARG A 283 -3.29 5.85 26.71
C ARG A 283 -3.54 5.09 25.42
N GLU A 284 -4.79 4.72 25.15
CA GLU A 284 -5.19 4.17 23.86
C GLU A 284 -5.75 5.28 22.96
N PRO A 285 -5.39 5.30 21.65
CA PRO A 285 -6.01 6.23 20.70
C PRO A 285 -7.48 5.87 20.50
N ALA A 286 -8.31 6.88 20.28
CA ALA A 286 -9.68 6.68 19.85
C ALA A 286 -9.71 6.28 18.36
N VAL A 287 -10.45 5.24 18.04
CA VAL A 287 -10.64 4.72 16.69
C VAL A 287 -12.12 4.63 16.33
N ILE A 288 -12.41 4.46 15.05
CA ILE A 288 -13.77 4.34 14.55
C ILE A 288 -14.35 2.98 14.96
N GLY A 289 -15.48 2.97 15.69
CA GLY A 289 -16.21 1.76 16.04
C GLY A 289 -16.98 1.15 14.87
N LEU A 290 -17.51 -0.07 15.05
CA LEU A 290 -18.23 -0.81 14.00
C LEU A 290 -19.40 -0.01 13.40
N ALA A 291 -20.19 0.65 14.22
CA ALA A 291 -21.36 1.41 13.75
C ALA A 291 -20.97 2.54 12.79
N HIS A 292 -19.96 3.33 13.15
CA HIS A 292 -19.44 4.42 12.33
C HIS A 292 -18.69 3.90 11.08
N ALA A 293 -17.96 2.78 11.19
CA ALA A 293 -17.33 2.15 10.05
C ALA A 293 -18.37 1.68 9.01
N LEU A 294 -19.44 1.01 9.45
CA LEU A 294 -20.55 0.63 8.57
C LEU A 294 -21.25 1.84 7.96
N GLN A 295 -21.44 2.90 8.74
CA GLN A 295 -22.05 4.14 8.25
C GLN A 295 -21.19 4.79 7.18
N LEU A 296 -19.87 4.84 7.37
CA LEU A 296 -18.92 5.38 6.39
C LEU A 296 -18.96 4.60 5.08
N ILE A 297 -19.01 3.26 5.15
CA ILE A 297 -19.14 2.41 3.96
C ILE A 297 -20.47 2.66 3.23
N LYS A 298 -21.58 2.74 3.96
CA LYS A 298 -22.90 3.07 3.39
C LYS A 298 -22.89 4.42 2.66
N TRP A 299 -22.28 5.43 3.25
CA TRP A 299 -22.12 6.75 2.63
C TRP A 299 -21.24 6.68 1.37
N LYS A 300 -20.12 5.94 1.42
CA LYS A 300 -19.25 5.72 0.25
C LYS A 300 -20.01 5.10 -0.91
N VAL A 301 -20.77 4.04 -0.65
CA VAL A 301 -21.59 3.35 -1.67
C VAL A 301 -22.65 4.29 -2.26
N ALA A 302 -23.37 5.03 -1.39
CA ALA A 302 -24.38 5.97 -1.85
C ALA A 302 -23.80 7.15 -2.65
N LEU A 303 -22.65 7.69 -2.22
CA LEU A 303 -21.92 8.73 -2.96
C LEU A 303 -21.43 8.22 -4.33
N ARG A 304 -20.90 6.97 -4.40
CA ARG A 304 -20.47 6.36 -5.67
C ARG A 304 -21.64 6.22 -6.64
N ARG A 305 -22.79 5.81 -6.15
CA ARG A 305 -24.01 5.75 -6.94
C ARG A 305 -24.45 7.13 -7.41
N ALA A 306 -24.54 8.11 -6.49
CA ALA A 306 -24.93 9.47 -6.84
C ALA A 306 -23.95 10.15 -7.82
N TYR A 307 -22.64 9.90 -7.67
CA TYR A 307 -21.63 10.41 -8.60
C TYR A 307 -21.81 9.83 -10.00
N ARG A 308 -22.04 8.51 -10.12
CA ARG A 308 -22.28 7.84 -11.40
C ARG A 308 -23.57 8.32 -12.06
N ASP A 309 -24.66 8.37 -11.29
CA ASP A 309 -26.00 8.71 -11.79
C ASP A 309 -26.22 10.23 -11.86
N ARG A 310 -25.24 11.03 -11.38
CA ARG A 310 -25.31 12.50 -11.26
C ARG A 310 -26.54 13.00 -10.51
N ARG A 311 -27.04 12.22 -9.54
CA ARG A 311 -28.29 12.47 -8.83
C ARG A 311 -28.22 12.03 -7.37
N VAL A 312 -28.66 12.90 -6.43
CA VAL A 312 -28.68 12.64 -4.99
C VAL A 312 -30.05 12.21 -4.44
N THR A 313 -31.14 12.45 -5.17
CA THR A 313 -32.50 12.18 -4.69
C THR A 313 -32.82 10.70 -4.62
N GLY A 314 -33.61 10.30 -3.59
CA GLY A 314 -34.02 8.91 -3.38
C GLY A 314 -32.94 8.02 -2.76
N LEU A 315 -31.95 8.61 -2.11
CA LEU A 315 -30.87 7.90 -1.40
C LEU A 315 -30.85 8.32 0.09
N PRO A 316 -31.58 7.62 0.98
CA PRO A 316 -31.68 7.99 2.42
C PRO A 316 -30.31 8.12 3.11
N ALA A 317 -29.32 7.35 2.66
CA ALA A 317 -27.96 7.46 3.18
C ALA A 317 -27.33 8.83 2.93
N LEU A 318 -27.68 9.52 1.82
CA LEU A 318 -27.17 10.87 1.53
C LEU A 318 -27.88 11.94 2.35
N GLU A 319 -29.14 11.74 2.70
CA GLU A 319 -29.84 12.61 3.66
C GLU A 319 -29.18 12.55 5.03
N SER A 320 -28.87 11.35 5.51
CA SER A 320 -28.09 11.15 6.73
C SER A 320 -26.70 11.78 6.66
N LEU A 321 -26.02 11.68 5.53
CA LEU A 321 -24.70 12.30 5.30
C LEU A 321 -24.78 13.83 5.35
N THR A 322 -25.79 14.42 4.70
CA THR A 322 -25.96 15.89 4.69
C THR A 322 -26.26 16.43 6.08
N GLN A 323 -27.09 15.72 6.86
CA GLN A 323 -27.33 16.04 8.28
C GLN A 323 -26.02 16.00 9.09
N HIS A 324 -25.23 14.93 8.93
CA HIS A 324 -23.95 14.79 9.60
C HIS A 324 -22.97 15.92 9.25
N LEU A 325 -22.93 16.34 7.99
CA LEU A 325 -22.04 17.39 7.50
C LEU A 325 -22.59 18.82 7.69
N GLY A 326 -23.85 18.97 8.09
CA GLY A 326 -24.50 20.30 8.21
C GLY A 326 -24.63 21.02 6.87
N ILE A 327 -24.90 20.29 5.77
CA ILE A 327 -25.07 20.85 4.42
C ILE A 327 -26.44 20.46 3.83
N SER A 328 -26.93 21.22 2.84
CA SER A 328 -28.15 20.85 2.12
C SER A 328 -27.89 19.76 1.04
N LEU A 329 -28.95 19.07 0.63
CA LEU A 329 -28.89 18.13 -0.52
C LEU A 329 -28.47 18.85 -1.80
N ASP A 330 -28.91 20.08 -2.01
CA ASP A 330 -28.51 20.89 -3.18
C ASP A 330 -27.02 21.22 -3.16
N ALA A 331 -26.46 21.52 -1.98
CA ALA A 331 -25.02 21.71 -1.84
C ALA A 331 -24.24 20.44 -2.16
N LEU A 332 -24.71 19.28 -1.68
CA LEU A 332 -24.11 17.98 -2.02
C LEU A 332 -24.25 17.69 -3.52
N GLN A 333 -25.41 17.96 -4.13
CA GLN A 333 -25.63 17.78 -5.58
C GLN A 333 -24.65 18.62 -6.40
N ARG A 334 -24.44 19.89 -6.01
CA ARG A 334 -23.43 20.75 -6.68
C ARG A 334 -22.01 20.20 -6.53
N THR A 335 -21.67 19.74 -5.31
CA THR A 335 -20.34 19.15 -5.04
C THR A 335 -20.08 17.93 -5.92
N ILE A 336 -21.08 17.04 -6.06
CA ILE A 336 -21.00 15.87 -6.94
C ILE A 336 -20.87 16.29 -8.41
N GLY A 337 -21.62 17.31 -8.83
CA GLY A 337 -21.59 17.82 -10.21
C GLY A 337 -20.24 18.40 -10.62
N LEU A 338 -19.54 19.04 -9.69
CA LEU A 338 -18.25 19.69 -9.91
C LEU A 338 -17.04 18.75 -9.73
N ALA A 339 -17.23 17.59 -9.08
CA ALA A 339 -16.13 16.69 -8.80
C ALA A 339 -15.55 16.07 -10.08
N PRO A 340 -14.23 16.15 -10.31
CA PRO A 340 -13.58 15.62 -11.51
C PRO A 340 -13.53 14.09 -11.52
N SER A 341 -13.51 13.47 -10.34
CA SER A 341 -13.46 12.03 -10.12
C SER A 341 -14.24 11.64 -8.87
N PHE A 342 -14.61 10.37 -8.74
CA PHE A 342 -15.21 9.85 -7.51
C PHE A 342 -14.23 9.90 -6.34
N GLY A 343 -12.96 9.55 -6.58
CA GLY A 343 -11.90 9.58 -5.57
C GLY A 343 -11.69 10.98 -5.00
N SER A 344 -11.67 12.02 -5.86
CA SER A 344 -11.57 13.41 -5.40
C SER A 344 -12.76 13.80 -4.49
N LEU A 345 -13.99 13.49 -4.95
CA LEU A 345 -15.21 13.72 -4.16
C LEU A 345 -15.16 13.04 -2.81
N TYR A 346 -14.84 11.73 -2.83
CA TYR A 346 -14.87 10.92 -1.62
C TYR A 346 -13.79 11.33 -0.61
N LEU A 347 -12.56 11.61 -1.05
CA LEU A 347 -11.49 12.09 -0.18
C LEU A 347 -11.88 13.38 0.56
N ASP A 348 -12.42 14.36 -0.18
CA ASP A 348 -12.79 15.65 0.40
C ASP A 348 -13.92 15.51 1.42
N LEU A 349 -14.94 14.71 1.12
CA LEU A 349 -16.05 14.45 2.04
C LEU A 349 -15.61 13.56 3.23
N ARG A 350 -14.83 12.50 2.98
CA ARG A 350 -14.33 11.61 4.04
C ARG A 350 -13.53 12.37 5.08
N ASN A 351 -12.63 13.27 4.67
CA ASN A 351 -11.86 14.10 5.60
C ASN A 351 -12.78 14.96 6.49
N ARG A 352 -13.84 15.52 5.94
CA ARG A 352 -14.83 16.28 6.70
C ARG A 352 -15.62 15.38 7.67
N ILE A 353 -15.98 14.18 7.25
CA ILE A 353 -16.74 13.20 8.04
C ILE A 353 -15.92 12.74 9.26
N VAL A 354 -14.71 12.24 9.02
CA VAL A 354 -13.91 11.60 10.09
C VAL A 354 -13.35 12.59 11.10
N ASN A 355 -13.26 13.87 10.74
CA ASN A 355 -12.81 14.94 11.63
C ASN A 355 -13.93 15.53 12.52
N GLN A 356 -15.18 15.05 12.37
CA GLN A 356 -16.26 15.46 13.26
C GLN A 356 -16.03 14.94 14.68
N PRO A 357 -16.32 15.74 15.73
CA PRO A 357 -16.25 15.28 17.10
C PRO A 357 -17.10 14.02 17.34
N GLY A 358 -16.56 13.04 18.06
CA GLY A 358 -17.27 11.81 18.39
C GLY A 358 -17.30 10.73 17.29
N PHE A 359 -16.74 10.97 16.10
CA PHE A 359 -16.69 9.95 15.04
C PHE A 359 -15.72 8.81 15.38
N SER A 360 -14.61 9.12 16.06
CA SER A 360 -13.70 8.12 16.64
C SER A 360 -14.02 8.01 18.13
N ASP A 361 -14.78 6.99 18.52
CA ASP A 361 -15.44 6.87 19.82
C ASP A 361 -15.13 5.57 20.58
N ARG A 362 -14.22 4.74 20.06
CA ARG A 362 -13.82 3.44 20.64
C ARG A 362 -12.33 3.38 20.90
N THR A 363 -11.96 2.60 21.91
CA THR A 363 -10.59 2.09 22.05
C THR A 363 -10.31 0.98 21.04
N TYR A 364 -9.03 0.63 20.80
CA TYR A 364 -8.70 -0.53 19.96
C TYR A 364 -9.34 -1.82 20.45
N GLY A 365 -9.36 -2.03 21.78
CA GLY A 365 -9.93 -3.24 22.38
C GLY A 365 -11.41 -3.40 22.05
N GLU A 366 -12.20 -2.34 22.26
CA GLU A 366 -13.64 -2.30 21.97
C GLU A 366 -13.93 -2.50 20.47
N ALA A 367 -13.29 -1.70 19.62
CA ALA A 367 -13.49 -1.76 18.16
C ALA A 367 -13.11 -3.14 17.58
N ILE A 368 -11.98 -3.73 18.01
CA ILE A 368 -11.57 -5.07 17.60
C ILE A 368 -12.60 -6.13 18.03
N ALA A 369 -13.14 -6.03 19.25
CA ALA A 369 -14.14 -6.96 19.74
C ALA A 369 -15.46 -6.85 18.94
N GLU A 370 -15.93 -5.63 18.64
CA GLU A 370 -17.11 -5.40 17.82
C GLU A 370 -16.94 -5.93 16.40
N LEU A 371 -15.83 -5.60 15.74
CA LEU A 371 -15.51 -6.03 14.39
C LEU A 371 -15.38 -7.56 14.29
N ARG A 372 -14.73 -8.22 15.25
CA ARG A 372 -14.61 -9.69 15.29
C ARG A 372 -15.96 -10.38 15.42
N ARG A 373 -16.86 -9.86 16.28
CA ARG A 373 -18.22 -10.44 16.42
C ARG A 373 -18.98 -10.34 15.11
N PHE A 374 -18.96 -9.20 14.47
CA PHE A 374 -19.64 -8.98 13.19
C PHE A 374 -19.09 -9.86 12.06
N THR A 375 -17.77 -9.90 11.88
CA THR A 375 -17.13 -10.65 10.78
C THR A 375 -17.21 -12.17 10.95
N ARG A 376 -17.32 -12.69 12.20
CA ARG A 376 -17.56 -14.11 12.46
C ARG A 376 -19.01 -14.49 12.15
N GLY A 377 -19.99 -13.68 12.58
CA GLY A 377 -21.41 -13.92 12.31
C GLY A 377 -21.75 -13.95 10.82
N GLY A 378 -21.13 -13.08 10.02
CA GLY A 378 -21.33 -13.04 8.57
C GLY A 378 -20.74 -14.24 7.79
N ARG A 379 -19.76 -14.96 8.35
CA ARG A 379 -19.22 -16.21 7.76
C ARG A 379 -20.08 -17.43 8.02
N GLY A 380 -20.84 -17.48 9.13
CA GLY A 380 -21.72 -18.60 9.47
C GLY A 380 -23.00 -18.71 8.61
N GLY A 381 -23.44 -17.60 7.99
CA GLY A 381 -24.65 -17.58 7.17
C GLY A 381 -24.50 -18.08 5.72
N ARG A 382 -23.28 -18.29 5.22
CA ARG A 382 -23.05 -18.72 3.82
C ARG A 382 -22.76 -20.23 3.66
N SER A 383 -22.70 -21.02 4.72
CA SER A 383 -22.35 -22.46 4.65
C SER A 383 -23.54 -23.42 4.68
N SER A 384 -24.78 -22.95 4.53
CA SER A 384 -25.97 -23.81 4.50
C SER A 384 -26.75 -23.74 3.17
N SER A 385 -26.08 -23.70 2.01
CA SER A 385 -26.71 -24.09 0.77
C SER A 385 -26.62 -25.61 0.64
N LYS A 386 -27.74 -26.26 0.92
CA LYS A 386 -28.03 -27.70 0.78
C LYS A 386 -27.38 -28.27 -0.47
N ARG A 387 -26.53 -29.29 -0.30
CA ARG A 387 -26.26 -30.25 -1.37
C ARG A 387 -27.61 -30.91 -1.76
N PRO A 388 -27.97 -31.02 -3.02
CA PRO A 388 -29.11 -31.85 -3.40
C PRO A 388 -28.76 -33.32 -3.13
N ALA A 389 -29.67 -33.99 -2.48
CA ALA A 389 -29.65 -35.46 -2.30
C ALA A 389 -29.68 -36.11 -3.68
N GLY A 390 -28.57 -36.70 -4.08
CA GLY A 390 -28.48 -37.56 -5.27
C GLY A 390 -28.88 -38.98 -4.92
N ASN A 391 -29.85 -39.46 -5.65
CA ASN A 391 -30.48 -40.77 -5.65
C ASN A 391 -29.47 -41.93 -5.72
N ASP A 392 -29.65 -42.81 -4.81
CA ASP A 392 -29.11 -44.19 -4.76
C ASP A 392 -29.78 -45.07 -5.82
N ARG A 393 -29.02 -45.73 -6.68
CA ARG A 393 -29.42 -46.99 -7.33
C ARG A 393 -28.22 -47.79 -7.84
N SER A 394 -28.07 -48.98 -7.19
CA SER A 394 -27.67 -50.30 -7.73
C SER A 394 -26.29 -50.41 -8.40
N GLY A 395 -25.30 -51.06 -7.86
CA GLY A 395 -25.28 -52.54 -7.71
C GLY A 395 -24.62 -53.19 -8.94
N ALA A 396 -23.29 -53.47 -8.89
CA ALA A 396 -22.73 -54.64 -9.57
C ALA A 396 -21.33 -54.96 -8.99
N ARG A 397 -21.27 -56.08 -8.29
CA ARG A 397 -20.01 -56.76 -7.92
C ARG A 397 -19.39 -57.35 -9.20
N VAL A 398 -18.11 -57.14 -9.40
CA VAL A 398 -17.27 -58.09 -10.13
C VAL A 398 -15.96 -58.32 -9.34
N ARG A 399 -15.72 -59.60 -9.09
CA ARG A 399 -14.56 -60.18 -8.37
C ARG A 399 -13.33 -60.19 -9.26
N GLY A 400 -12.21 -59.94 -8.60
CA GLY A 400 -11.00 -60.77 -8.67
C GLY A 400 -10.09 -60.59 -9.85
N THR A 401 -8.85 -60.20 -9.59
CA THR A 401 -7.73 -61.21 -9.55
C THR A 401 -6.46 -60.49 -9.15
N ARG A 402 -5.77 -61.09 -8.19
CA ARG A 402 -4.38 -60.80 -7.84
C ARG A 402 -3.49 -61.30 -8.98
N LEU A 403 -2.44 -60.55 -9.28
CA LEU A 403 -1.16 -61.12 -9.71
C LEU A 403 -0.03 -60.27 -9.16
N SER A 404 0.87 -60.97 -8.54
CA SER A 404 2.09 -60.57 -7.88
C SER A 404 3.26 -60.48 -8.85
N ALA A 405 4.27 -59.71 -8.41
CA ALA A 405 5.69 -59.97 -8.48
C ALA A 405 6.49 -59.36 -9.61
N ALA A 406 7.49 -58.64 -9.14
CA ALA A 406 8.92 -58.70 -9.47
C ALA A 406 9.39 -58.06 -10.79
N GLY A 407 10.38 -57.17 -10.58
CA GLY A 407 11.25 -56.55 -11.54
C GLY A 407 11.78 -55.21 -11.05
#